data_b89739fc29262f8c10c039e50c1c9dcc
#
_entry.id   b89739fc29262f8c10c039e50c1c9dcc
#
_cell.length_a   1.000
_cell.length_b   1.000
_cell.length_c   1.000
_cell.angle_alpha   90.00
_cell.angle_beta   90.00
_cell.angle_gamma   90.00
#
_symmetry.space_group_name_H-M   'P 1'
#
loop_
_entity.id
_entity.type
_entity.pdbx_description
1 polymer ?
#
loop_
_entity_poly.entity_id
_entity_poly.type
_entity_poly.pdbx_seq_one_letter_code
_entity_poly.pdbx_strand_id
1 'polypeptide(L)'
;MPGAKARRLCPQLIFVEVHFERYREVSAAIHRIFRDYTDRIEPLSLDEAFLDVTDNKRGEPLAVKLAIEIKERIATELGLTASAGVSYNKFLAKVASDARKPNGLCTIHPTQALDFIANLPIGEFWGVGRVTKRKMLELGIHTGADLRARSLPELERYFGRAGKMFYDFARGIDERPVEAERIRKSLGCEHTFLDNTSDPTVLEARLLQVAEDLARRLERKGFLGRTLTLKVKYGDFSIASRSTSQLQEILTLEEIQRLGLKLLRGLDYTEHPVRLLGLTISNPSEELRPGMWVQQWIQFPD
;
A
#
# COMPACT_ATOMS: atom_id res chain seq x y z
N MET A 1 0.15 0.13 16.33
CA MET A 1 -0.19 0.53 17.73
C MET A 1 0.62 1.77 18.07
N PRO A 2 0.05 2.81 18.74
CA PRO A 2 0.83 3.95 19.22
C PRO A 2 1.85 3.53 20.30
N GLY A 3 3.07 4.11 20.28
CA GLY A 3 4.13 3.77 21.23
C GLY A 3 3.73 3.96 22.71
N ALA A 4 2.98 5.02 23.02
CA ALA A 4 2.44 5.24 24.38
C ALA A 4 1.52 4.09 24.84
N LYS A 5 0.68 3.56 23.94
CA LYS A 5 -0.16 2.38 24.22
C LYS A 5 0.68 1.12 24.41
N ALA A 6 1.71 0.94 23.56
CA ALA A 6 2.62 -0.20 23.68
C ALA A 6 3.34 -0.20 25.02
N ARG A 7 3.89 0.96 25.45
CA ARG A 7 4.55 1.12 26.76
C ARG A 7 3.60 0.84 27.93
N ARG A 8 2.32 1.26 27.82
CA ARG A 8 1.32 0.98 28.85
C ARG A 8 0.99 -0.51 28.97
N LEU A 9 0.95 -1.24 27.83
CA LEU A 9 0.67 -2.68 27.80
C LEU A 9 1.88 -3.54 28.19
N CYS A 10 3.09 -3.04 27.97
CA CYS A 10 4.34 -3.68 28.29
C CYS A 10 5.33 -2.62 28.81
N PRO A 11 5.33 -2.32 30.14
CA PRO A 11 6.18 -1.26 30.72
C PRO A 11 7.68 -1.47 30.50
N GLN A 12 8.12 -2.73 30.41
CA GLN A 12 9.51 -3.13 30.15
C GLN A 12 9.91 -3.09 28.68
N LEU A 13 9.03 -2.62 27.79
CA LEU A 13 9.31 -2.56 26.36
C LEU A 13 10.48 -1.63 26.04
N ILE A 14 11.48 -2.17 25.35
CA ILE A 14 12.63 -1.42 24.85
C ILE A 14 12.30 -0.90 23.46
N PHE A 15 12.38 0.43 23.28
CA PHE A 15 12.25 1.07 21.98
C PHE A 15 13.65 1.22 21.38
N VAL A 16 13.83 0.62 20.20
CA VAL A 16 15.06 0.75 19.42
C VAL A 16 14.85 1.70 18.25
N GLU A 17 15.93 2.31 17.80
CA GLU A 17 15.90 3.16 16.61
C GLU A 17 15.60 2.35 15.36
N VAL A 18 14.87 2.97 14.43
CA VAL A 18 14.44 2.32 13.19
C VAL A 18 15.45 2.62 12.09
N HIS A 19 16.04 1.58 11.51
CA HIS A 19 17.05 1.67 10.44
C HIS A 19 16.45 1.27 9.07
N PHE A 20 15.68 2.16 8.44
CA PHE A 20 15.02 1.87 7.16
C PHE A 20 15.97 1.49 6.02
N GLU A 21 17.19 2.02 6.01
CA GLU A 21 18.21 1.66 5.01
C GLU A 21 18.55 0.20 5.11
N ARG A 22 18.82 -0.29 6.34
CA ARG A 22 19.08 -1.70 6.60
C ARG A 22 17.92 -2.60 6.16
N TYR A 23 16.67 -2.17 6.42
CA TYR A 23 15.49 -2.94 5.99
C TYR A 23 15.41 -3.03 4.47
N ARG A 24 15.76 -1.96 3.73
CA ARG A 24 15.80 -1.97 2.27
C ARG A 24 16.92 -2.88 1.72
N GLU A 25 18.08 -2.89 2.35
CA GLU A 25 19.20 -3.78 1.98
C GLU A 25 18.79 -5.25 2.12
N VAL A 26 18.18 -5.60 3.25
CA VAL A 26 17.71 -6.96 3.51
C VAL A 26 16.58 -7.34 2.55
N SER A 27 15.62 -6.45 2.33
CA SER A 27 14.57 -6.64 1.33
C SER A 27 15.15 -6.88 -0.07
N ALA A 28 16.16 -6.10 -0.48
CA ALA A 28 16.83 -6.29 -1.75
C ALA A 28 17.57 -7.64 -1.83
N ALA A 29 18.13 -8.11 -0.70
CA ALA A 29 18.76 -9.43 -0.62
C ALA A 29 17.73 -10.56 -0.79
N ILE A 30 16.58 -10.49 -0.12
CA ILE A 30 15.46 -11.42 -0.28
C ILE A 30 14.98 -11.44 -1.74
N HIS A 31 14.82 -10.27 -2.36
CA HIS A 31 14.41 -10.17 -3.76
C HIS A 31 15.46 -10.76 -4.73
N ARG A 32 16.76 -10.77 -4.40
CA ARG A 32 17.78 -11.50 -5.19
C ARG A 32 17.51 -13.01 -5.14
N ILE A 33 17.22 -13.55 -3.95
CA ILE A 33 16.84 -14.96 -3.82
C ILE A 33 15.62 -15.28 -4.69
N PHE A 34 14.56 -14.45 -4.64
CA PHE A 34 13.36 -14.67 -5.44
C PHE A 34 13.63 -14.70 -6.94
N ARG A 35 14.51 -13.82 -7.45
CA ARG A 35 14.88 -13.76 -8.87
C ARG A 35 15.59 -15.01 -9.40
N ASP A 36 16.15 -15.83 -8.54
CA ASP A 36 16.73 -17.13 -8.94
C ASP A 36 15.64 -18.16 -9.32
N TYR A 37 14.38 -17.87 -8.97
CA TYR A 37 13.23 -18.74 -9.21
C TYR A 37 12.28 -18.22 -10.27
N THR A 38 12.03 -16.91 -10.30
CA THR A 38 11.11 -16.26 -11.25
C THR A 38 11.43 -14.78 -11.41
N ASP A 39 11.08 -14.21 -12.58
CA ASP A 39 11.10 -12.75 -12.80
C ASP A 39 9.74 -12.10 -12.50
N ARG A 40 8.68 -12.91 -12.37
CA ARG A 40 7.34 -12.45 -12.03
C ARG A 40 7.17 -12.29 -10.52
N ILE A 41 7.67 -11.16 -10.00
CA ILE A 41 7.68 -10.84 -8.57
C ILE A 41 6.93 -9.53 -8.37
N GLU A 42 5.85 -9.53 -7.60
CA GLU A 42 5.10 -8.34 -7.23
C GLU A 42 5.36 -8.00 -5.76
N PRO A 43 6.16 -6.97 -5.46
CA PRO A 43 6.36 -6.50 -4.09
C PRO A 43 5.10 -5.85 -3.53
N LEU A 44 4.67 -6.26 -2.34
CA LEU A 44 3.60 -5.61 -1.58
C LEU A 44 4.14 -4.61 -0.56
N SER A 45 5.26 -4.97 0.09
CA SER A 45 5.98 -4.16 1.08
C SER A 45 7.48 -4.45 1.00
N LEU A 46 8.26 -4.08 2.03
CA LEU A 46 9.67 -4.47 2.14
C LEU A 46 9.86 -5.95 2.47
N ASP A 47 8.84 -6.59 3.06
CA ASP A 47 8.88 -7.94 3.61
C ASP A 47 7.84 -8.89 3.00
N GLU A 48 7.01 -8.42 2.08
CA GLU A 48 6.00 -9.23 1.41
C GLU A 48 6.08 -9.12 -0.12
N ALA A 49 5.95 -10.26 -0.81
CA ALA A 49 5.85 -10.31 -2.26
C ALA A 49 5.00 -11.50 -2.73
N PHE A 50 4.35 -11.35 -3.88
CA PHE A 50 3.86 -12.49 -4.66
C PHE A 50 4.90 -12.92 -5.68
N LEU A 51 5.02 -14.23 -5.86
CA LEU A 51 5.84 -14.86 -6.89
C LEU A 51 4.95 -15.73 -7.76
N ASP A 52 4.91 -15.45 -9.06
CA ASP A 52 4.33 -16.40 -10.01
C ASP A 52 5.43 -17.36 -10.47
N VAL A 53 5.30 -18.60 -10.04
CA VAL A 53 6.27 -19.68 -10.30
C VAL A 53 5.73 -20.70 -11.32
N THR A 54 4.68 -20.35 -12.06
CA THR A 54 4.10 -21.22 -13.11
C THR A 54 5.18 -21.60 -14.11
N ASP A 55 5.91 -20.61 -14.63
CA ASP A 55 7.07 -20.79 -15.53
C ASP A 55 8.34 -20.43 -14.76
N ASN A 56 8.75 -21.28 -13.80
CA ASN A 56 9.89 -20.97 -12.96
C ASN A 56 11.23 -21.38 -13.60
N LYS A 57 12.29 -20.71 -13.17
CA LYS A 57 13.67 -20.91 -13.71
C LYS A 57 14.32 -22.24 -13.30
N ARG A 58 13.74 -22.96 -12.34
CA ARG A 58 14.25 -24.24 -11.83
C ARG A 58 13.69 -25.45 -12.55
N GLY A 59 12.63 -25.27 -13.36
CA GLY A 59 11.90 -26.36 -13.98
C GLY A 59 11.21 -27.28 -12.95
N GLU A 60 11.01 -26.83 -11.72
CA GLU A 60 10.34 -27.61 -10.67
C GLU A 60 8.81 -27.42 -10.81
N PRO A 61 8.05 -28.48 -11.07
CA PRO A 61 6.60 -28.38 -11.26
C PRO A 61 5.82 -28.14 -9.98
N LEU A 62 6.43 -28.39 -8.80
CA LEU A 62 5.77 -28.25 -7.52
C LEU A 62 6.15 -26.96 -6.81
N ALA A 63 5.29 -25.96 -6.88
CA ALA A 63 5.51 -24.67 -6.22
C ALA A 63 5.80 -24.77 -4.72
N VAL A 64 5.30 -25.80 -4.05
CA VAL A 64 5.58 -26.06 -2.63
C VAL A 64 7.05 -26.36 -2.36
N LYS A 65 7.74 -27.06 -3.27
CA LYS A 65 9.19 -27.34 -3.14
C LYS A 65 10.00 -26.05 -3.31
N LEU A 66 9.62 -25.21 -4.28
CA LEU A 66 10.23 -23.90 -4.45
C LEU A 66 10.04 -23.02 -3.21
N ALA A 67 8.88 -23.05 -2.60
CA ALA A 67 8.60 -22.29 -1.38
C ALA A 67 9.46 -22.80 -0.19
N ILE A 68 9.69 -24.10 -0.07
CA ILE A 68 10.59 -24.69 0.94
C ILE A 68 12.02 -24.19 0.71
N GLU A 69 12.55 -24.36 -0.51
CA GLU A 69 13.90 -23.94 -0.86
C GLU A 69 14.14 -22.44 -0.65
N ILE A 70 13.18 -21.59 -1.05
CA ILE A 70 13.25 -20.14 -0.84
C ILE A 70 13.33 -19.83 0.66
N LYS A 71 12.48 -20.45 1.49
CA LYS A 71 12.49 -20.25 2.94
C LYS A 71 13.81 -20.68 3.59
N GLU A 72 14.34 -21.82 3.18
CA GLU A 72 15.63 -22.34 3.66
C GLU A 72 16.78 -21.41 3.28
N ARG A 73 16.79 -20.88 2.06
CA ARG A 73 17.78 -19.91 1.61
C ARG A 73 17.70 -18.61 2.39
N ILE A 74 16.51 -18.08 2.63
CA ILE A 74 16.32 -16.88 3.47
C ILE A 74 16.89 -17.14 4.87
N ALA A 75 16.65 -18.31 5.44
CA ALA A 75 17.14 -18.66 6.78
C ALA A 75 18.67 -18.80 6.81
N THR A 76 19.26 -19.48 5.83
CA THR A 76 20.71 -19.75 5.81
C THR A 76 21.55 -18.56 5.35
N GLU A 77 21.07 -17.80 4.35
CA GLU A 77 21.83 -16.68 3.79
C GLU A 77 21.64 -15.37 4.59
N LEU A 78 20.46 -15.18 5.22
CA LEU A 78 20.11 -13.90 5.84
C LEU A 78 19.81 -14.01 7.36
N GLY A 79 19.73 -15.23 7.90
CA GLY A 79 19.40 -15.46 9.33
C GLY A 79 17.96 -15.06 9.68
N LEU A 80 17.04 -15.02 8.71
CA LEU A 80 15.66 -14.61 8.89
C LEU A 80 14.71 -15.78 8.63
N THR A 81 13.51 -15.72 9.25
CA THR A 81 12.44 -16.66 8.94
C THR A 81 11.43 -16.03 8.01
N ALA A 82 10.82 -16.84 7.13
CA ALA A 82 9.73 -16.44 6.26
C ALA A 82 8.56 -17.41 6.37
N SER A 83 7.33 -16.89 6.27
CA SER A 83 6.14 -17.72 6.08
C SER A 83 5.72 -17.67 4.63
N ALA A 84 5.30 -18.80 4.06
CA ALA A 84 4.90 -18.90 2.68
C ALA A 84 3.49 -19.51 2.55
N GLY A 85 2.70 -18.95 1.64
CA GLY A 85 1.43 -19.49 1.19
C GLY A 85 1.52 -19.90 -0.28
N VAL A 86 1.10 -21.11 -0.60
CA VAL A 86 1.11 -21.65 -1.97
C VAL A 86 -0.31 -21.93 -2.41
N SER A 87 -0.73 -21.32 -3.51
CA SER A 87 -2.04 -21.56 -4.10
C SER A 87 -2.07 -21.12 -5.57
N TYR A 88 -3.20 -21.30 -6.23
CA TYR A 88 -3.41 -21.02 -7.65
C TYR A 88 -3.79 -19.56 -7.94
N ASN A 89 -3.97 -18.71 -6.93
CA ASN A 89 -4.19 -17.27 -7.08
C ASN A 89 -3.64 -16.45 -5.90
N LYS A 90 -3.56 -15.14 -6.08
CA LYS A 90 -2.95 -14.20 -5.12
C LYS A 90 -3.72 -14.14 -3.80
N PHE A 91 -5.05 -14.12 -3.84
CA PHE A 91 -5.89 -14.08 -2.64
C PHE A 91 -5.61 -15.26 -1.72
N LEU A 92 -5.71 -16.47 -2.25
CA LEU A 92 -5.49 -17.68 -1.48
C LEU A 92 -4.05 -17.85 -1.01
N ALA A 93 -3.07 -17.52 -1.85
CA ALA A 93 -1.66 -17.55 -1.47
C ALA A 93 -1.39 -16.58 -0.29
N LYS A 94 -1.97 -15.37 -0.33
CA LYS A 94 -1.80 -14.40 0.76
C LYS A 94 -2.42 -14.87 2.06
N VAL A 95 -3.64 -15.39 2.04
CA VAL A 95 -4.30 -15.91 3.24
C VAL A 95 -3.57 -17.16 3.77
N ALA A 96 -3.14 -18.05 2.89
CA ALA A 96 -2.34 -19.22 3.26
C ALA A 96 -1.05 -18.84 3.98
N SER A 97 -0.37 -17.76 3.54
CA SER A 97 0.87 -17.30 4.17
C SER A 97 0.69 -16.86 5.63
N ASP A 98 -0.52 -16.42 6.00
CA ASP A 98 -0.83 -15.98 7.36
C ASP A 98 -1.32 -17.15 8.26
N ALA A 99 -1.87 -18.23 7.67
CA ALA A 99 -2.53 -19.33 8.40
C ALA A 99 -1.62 -20.11 9.35
N ARG A 100 -0.31 -20.13 9.10
CA ARG A 100 0.67 -20.91 9.90
C ARG A 100 1.89 -20.06 10.31
N LYS A 101 1.70 -18.77 10.57
CA LYS A 101 2.76 -17.92 11.12
C LYS A 101 3.05 -18.29 12.58
N PRO A 102 4.30 -18.17 13.06
CA PRO A 102 5.54 -17.79 12.36
C PRO A 102 6.20 -18.96 11.63
N ASN A 103 7.06 -18.63 10.66
CA ASN A 103 7.89 -19.58 9.89
C ASN A 103 7.12 -20.76 9.26
N GLY A 104 5.84 -20.55 8.96
CA GLY A 104 4.96 -21.57 8.43
C GLY A 104 5.04 -21.76 6.92
N LEU A 105 4.51 -22.87 6.45
CA LEU A 105 4.19 -23.12 5.05
C LEU A 105 2.78 -23.70 4.99
N CYS A 106 1.93 -23.10 4.19
CA CYS A 106 0.56 -23.54 3.98
C CYS A 106 0.26 -23.60 2.49
N THR A 107 -0.25 -24.74 2.04
CA THR A 107 -0.70 -24.94 0.65
C THR A 107 -2.21 -25.10 0.64
N ILE A 108 -2.90 -24.35 -0.22
CA ILE A 108 -4.34 -24.49 -0.46
C ILE A 108 -4.52 -25.00 -1.89
N HIS A 109 -4.88 -26.28 -2.00
CA HIS A 109 -5.17 -26.92 -3.28
C HIS A 109 -6.53 -26.44 -3.83
N PRO A 110 -6.72 -26.36 -5.17
CA PRO A 110 -8.01 -25.95 -5.77
C PRO A 110 -9.22 -26.72 -5.23
N THR A 111 -9.10 -28.02 -4.97
CA THR A 111 -10.17 -28.86 -4.42
C THR A 111 -10.55 -28.53 -2.97
N GLN A 112 -9.65 -27.90 -2.23
CA GLN A 112 -9.83 -27.54 -0.81
C GLN A 112 -10.20 -26.05 -0.63
N ALA A 113 -10.07 -25.25 -1.70
CA ALA A 113 -10.15 -23.79 -1.62
C ALA A 113 -11.52 -23.31 -1.09
N LEU A 114 -12.62 -23.87 -1.58
CA LEU A 114 -13.96 -23.43 -1.17
C LEU A 114 -14.27 -23.78 0.28
N ASP A 115 -13.81 -24.92 0.77
CA ASP A 115 -13.99 -25.33 2.16
C ASP A 115 -13.11 -24.49 3.08
N PHE A 116 -11.87 -24.22 2.67
CA PHE A 116 -10.97 -23.32 3.39
C PHE A 116 -11.59 -21.92 3.52
N ILE A 117 -12.05 -21.35 2.40
CA ILE A 117 -12.67 -20.02 2.37
C ILE A 117 -13.94 -20.00 3.23
N ALA A 118 -14.78 -21.03 3.15
CA ALA A 118 -16.04 -21.09 3.90
C ALA A 118 -15.83 -20.93 5.41
N ASN A 119 -14.78 -21.52 5.94
CA ASN A 119 -14.43 -21.47 7.36
C ASN A 119 -13.55 -20.27 7.75
N LEU A 120 -13.06 -19.48 6.77
CA LEU A 120 -12.19 -18.37 7.04
C LEU A 120 -12.96 -17.22 7.72
N PRO A 121 -12.51 -16.74 8.90
CA PRO A 121 -13.10 -15.57 9.54
C PRO A 121 -13.00 -14.35 8.63
N ILE A 122 -14.05 -13.55 8.56
CA ILE A 122 -14.13 -12.43 7.62
C ILE A 122 -13.02 -11.39 7.83
N GLY A 123 -12.51 -11.27 9.03
CA GLY A 123 -11.39 -10.37 9.33
C GLY A 123 -10.03 -10.82 8.82
N GLU A 124 -9.93 -12.06 8.32
CA GLU A 124 -8.71 -12.63 7.74
C GLU A 124 -8.72 -12.60 6.21
N PHE A 125 -9.83 -12.15 5.62
CA PHE A 125 -9.86 -11.89 4.19
C PHE A 125 -8.92 -10.76 3.81
N TRP A 126 -8.11 -10.99 2.80
CA TRP A 126 -7.24 -9.95 2.27
C TRP A 126 -8.06 -8.73 1.79
N GLY A 127 -7.67 -7.54 2.21
CA GLY A 127 -8.39 -6.30 1.92
C GLY A 127 -9.49 -5.95 2.93
N VAL A 128 -9.80 -6.82 3.88
CA VAL A 128 -10.76 -6.56 4.95
C VAL A 128 -10.05 -5.92 6.16
N GLY A 129 -9.95 -4.60 6.16
CA GLY A 129 -9.45 -3.83 7.30
C GLY A 129 -10.49 -3.68 8.42
N ARG A 130 -10.09 -3.08 9.53
CA ARG A 130 -10.93 -2.94 10.75
C ARG A 130 -12.33 -2.34 10.47
N VAL A 131 -12.42 -1.31 9.62
CA VAL A 131 -13.70 -0.65 9.28
C VAL A 131 -14.59 -1.58 8.47
N THR A 132 -14.03 -2.20 7.44
CA THR A 132 -14.74 -3.16 6.58
C THR A 132 -15.21 -4.38 7.38
N LYS A 133 -14.34 -4.92 8.25
CA LYS A 133 -14.69 -6.03 9.15
C LYS A 133 -15.90 -5.68 10.00
N ARG A 134 -15.90 -4.51 10.67
CA ARG A 134 -17.03 -4.09 11.49
C ARG A 134 -18.31 -4.03 10.68
N LYS A 135 -18.29 -3.39 9.51
CA LYS A 135 -19.45 -3.30 8.61
C LYS A 135 -19.95 -4.67 8.16
N MET A 136 -19.05 -5.61 7.85
CA MET A 136 -19.42 -6.97 7.48
C MET A 136 -20.11 -7.71 8.64
N LEU A 137 -19.57 -7.59 9.87
CA LEU A 137 -20.18 -8.17 11.06
C LEU A 137 -21.59 -7.60 11.34
N GLU A 138 -21.78 -6.30 11.20
CA GLU A 138 -23.10 -5.62 11.31
C GLU A 138 -24.11 -6.13 10.27
N LEU A 139 -23.64 -6.60 9.12
CA LEU A 139 -24.46 -7.23 8.07
C LEU A 139 -24.65 -8.75 8.27
N GLY A 140 -24.17 -9.33 9.40
CA GLY A 140 -24.23 -10.74 9.67
C GLY A 140 -23.28 -11.59 8.81
N ILE A 141 -22.18 -11.00 8.33
CA ILE A 141 -21.15 -11.68 7.56
C ILE A 141 -19.96 -11.92 8.49
N HIS A 142 -19.81 -13.13 9.02
CA HIS A 142 -18.78 -13.52 9.97
C HIS A 142 -17.68 -14.35 9.33
N THR A 143 -18.03 -15.12 8.29
CA THR A 143 -17.16 -16.09 7.61
C THR A 143 -17.24 -15.95 6.09
N GLY A 144 -16.36 -16.65 5.39
CA GLY A 144 -16.42 -16.75 3.94
C GLY A 144 -17.69 -17.44 3.43
N ALA A 145 -18.28 -18.37 4.21
CA ALA A 145 -19.57 -18.99 3.88
C ALA A 145 -20.69 -17.94 3.87
N ASP A 146 -20.74 -17.07 4.89
CA ASP A 146 -21.73 -16.00 4.96
C ASP A 146 -21.54 -14.99 3.81
N LEU A 147 -20.29 -14.65 3.50
CA LEU A 147 -19.96 -13.76 2.39
C LEU A 147 -20.38 -14.37 1.03
N ARG A 148 -20.14 -15.67 0.84
CA ARG A 148 -20.53 -16.40 -0.38
C ARG A 148 -22.03 -16.46 -0.58
N ALA A 149 -22.80 -16.48 0.50
CA ALA A 149 -24.27 -16.48 0.45
C ALA A 149 -24.87 -15.14 -0.02
N ARG A 150 -24.06 -14.04 -0.06
CA ARG A 150 -24.53 -12.72 -0.51
C ARG A 150 -24.48 -12.62 -2.03
N SER A 151 -25.47 -11.90 -2.58
CA SER A 151 -25.50 -11.60 -4.01
C SER A 151 -24.49 -10.49 -4.37
N LEU A 152 -24.04 -10.47 -5.64
CA LEU A 152 -23.14 -9.42 -6.12
C LEU A 152 -23.75 -8.01 -5.97
N PRO A 153 -25.03 -7.74 -6.37
CA PRO A 153 -25.62 -6.42 -6.20
C PRO A 153 -25.67 -5.96 -4.74
N GLU A 154 -25.91 -6.88 -3.80
CA GLU A 154 -25.90 -6.57 -2.38
C GLU A 154 -24.51 -6.14 -1.90
N LEU A 155 -23.46 -6.88 -2.27
CA LEU A 155 -22.09 -6.55 -1.89
C LEU A 155 -21.61 -5.24 -2.55
N GLU A 156 -21.97 -4.98 -3.81
CA GLU A 156 -21.65 -3.72 -4.47
C GLU A 156 -22.36 -2.53 -3.83
N ARG A 157 -23.62 -2.70 -3.42
CA ARG A 157 -24.36 -1.66 -2.69
C ARG A 157 -23.67 -1.27 -1.38
N TYR A 158 -23.14 -2.23 -0.63
CA TYR A 158 -22.52 -1.97 0.67
C TYR A 158 -21.04 -1.57 0.58
N PHE A 159 -20.30 -2.11 -0.38
CA PHE A 159 -18.84 -2.00 -0.44
C PHE A 159 -18.32 -1.34 -1.71
N GLY A 160 -19.20 -0.90 -2.61
CA GLY A 160 -18.83 -0.30 -3.89
C GLY A 160 -17.99 -1.26 -4.73
N ARG A 161 -16.92 -0.75 -5.34
CA ARG A 161 -16.01 -1.57 -6.18
C ARG A 161 -15.40 -2.77 -5.43
N ALA A 162 -15.21 -2.66 -4.13
CA ALA A 162 -14.69 -3.77 -3.33
C ALA A 162 -15.71 -4.92 -3.20
N GLY A 163 -17.01 -4.65 -3.40
CA GLY A 163 -18.05 -5.66 -3.35
C GLY A 163 -17.85 -6.79 -4.35
N LYS A 164 -17.48 -6.45 -5.61
CA LYS A 164 -17.14 -7.45 -6.63
C LYS A 164 -15.92 -8.29 -6.21
N MET A 165 -14.88 -7.65 -5.72
CA MET A 165 -13.68 -8.36 -5.24
C MET A 165 -14.01 -9.34 -4.12
N PHE A 166 -14.81 -8.95 -3.14
CA PHE A 166 -15.23 -9.83 -2.04
C PHE A 166 -16.13 -10.97 -2.53
N TYR A 167 -17.00 -10.70 -3.50
CA TYR A 167 -17.84 -11.71 -4.14
C TYR A 167 -17.00 -12.80 -4.82
N ASP A 168 -15.99 -12.38 -5.58
CA ASP A 168 -15.09 -13.28 -6.29
C ASP A 168 -14.22 -14.08 -5.31
N PHE A 169 -13.62 -13.42 -4.32
CA PHE A 169 -12.79 -14.06 -3.29
C PHE A 169 -13.55 -15.14 -2.52
N ALA A 170 -14.82 -14.89 -2.13
CA ALA A 170 -15.63 -15.88 -1.45
C ALA A 170 -15.90 -17.14 -2.31
N ARG A 171 -15.64 -17.07 -3.61
CA ARG A 171 -15.77 -18.17 -4.59
C ARG A 171 -14.42 -18.71 -5.05
N GLY A 172 -13.33 -18.28 -4.42
CA GLY A 172 -11.98 -18.70 -4.77
C GLY A 172 -11.46 -18.11 -6.07
N ILE A 173 -12.07 -17.05 -6.56
CA ILE A 173 -11.72 -16.40 -7.82
C ILE A 173 -10.87 -15.15 -7.53
N ASP A 174 -9.69 -15.11 -8.13
CA ASP A 174 -8.82 -13.92 -8.20
C ASP A 174 -7.98 -14.01 -9.47
N GLU A 175 -8.42 -13.32 -10.52
CA GLU A 175 -7.80 -13.35 -11.84
C GLU A 175 -6.67 -12.32 -12.01
N ARG A 176 -6.35 -11.56 -10.96
CA ARG A 176 -5.28 -10.56 -11.04
C ARG A 176 -3.93 -11.24 -11.23
N PRO A 177 -3.18 -10.89 -12.28
CA PRO A 177 -1.83 -11.42 -12.48
C PRO A 177 -0.87 -10.91 -11.41
N VAL A 178 0.29 -11.57 -11.30
CA VAL A 178 1.43 -11.05 -10.56
C VAL A 178 2.10 -9.97 -11.41
N GLU A 179 2.04 -8.70 -10.96
CA GLU A 179 2.55 -7.54 -11.67
C GLU A 179 3.97 -7.19 -11.18
N ALA A 180 4.97 -7.56 -11.99
CA ALA A 180 6.38 -7.30 -11.67
C ALA A 180 6.73 -5.80 -11.73
N GLU A 181 6.03 -5.04 -12.56
CA GLU A 181 6.25 -3.61 -12.74
C GLU A 181 5.08 -2.80 -12.16
N ARG A 182 5.40 -1.93 -11.24
CA ARG A 182 4.43 -0.99 -10.66
C ARG A 182 4.79 0.44 -11.02
N ILE A 183 3.97 1.05 -11.86
CA ILE A 183 4.09 2.48 -12.16
C ILE A 183 3.68 3.29 -10.93
N ARG A 184 4.59 4.15 -10.47
CA ARG A 184 4.32 5.06 -9.35
C ARG A 184 3.32 6.13 -9.76
N LYS A 185 2.22 6.25 -9.03
CA LYS A 185 1.14 7.23 -9.30
C LYS A 185 1.26 8.52 -8.48
N SER A 186 2.03 8.48 -7.40
CA SER A 186 2.24 9.63 -6.52
C SER A 186 3.51 9.49 -5.68
N LEU A 187 4.05 10.63 -5.25
CA LEU A 187 5.15 10.70 -4.29
C LEU A 187 4.85 11.82 -3.29
N GLY A 188 4.94 11.52 -2.00
CA GLY A 188 4.63 12.48 -0.94
C GLY A 188 5.57 12.41 0.25
N CYS A 189 5.47 13.44 1.08
CA CYS A 189 6.17 13.60 2.35
C CYS A 189 5.22 14.16 3.39
N GLU A 190 5.30 13.69 4.63
CA GLU A 190 4.47 14.15 5.74
C GLU A 190 5.32 14.37 7.00
N HIS A 191 5.07 15.48 7.70
CA HIS A 191 5.67 15.76 9.00
C HIS A 191 4.61 15.87 10.08
N THR A 192 4.80 15.16 11.18
CA THR A 192 3.97 15.26 12.39
C THR A 192 4.62 16.24 13.36
N PHE A 193 3.84 17.15 13.91
CA PHE A 193 4.28 18.06 14.98
C PHE A 193 4.44 17.30 16.30
N LEU A 194 5.36 17.74 17.15
CA LEU A 194 5.45 17.25 18.52
C LEU A 194 4.21 17.67 19.30
N ASP A 195 3.88 18.96 19.24
CA ASP A 195 2.67 19.54 19.80
C ASP A 195 1.79 20.07 18.67
N ASN A 196 0.49 19.89 18.81
CA ASN A 196 -0.47 20.41 17.83
C ASN A 196 -0.48 21.93 17.89
N THR A 197 -0.59 22.59 16.72
CA THR A 197 -0.55 24.07 16.64
C THR A 197 -1.58 24.62 15.68
N SER A 198 -2.07 25.83 15.98
CA SER A 198 -2.88 26.67 15.07
C SER A 198 -2.14 27.94 14.67
N ASP A 199 -0.85 28.09 15.04
CA ASP A 199 -0.05 29.26 14.69
C ASP A 199 0.30 29.23 13.20
N PRO A 200 -0.17 30.20 12.39
CA PRO A 200 0.09 30.25 10.96
C PRO A 200 1.59 30.30 10.63
N THR A 201 2.40 31.01 11.43
CA THR A 201 3.84 31.14 11.20
C THR A 201 4.53 29.79 11.35
N VAL A 202 4.18 29.04 12.39
CA VAL A 202 4.73 27.69 12.62
C VAL A 202 4.28 26.72 11.52
N LEU A 203 3.02 26.81 11.11
CA LEU A 203 2.47 25.95 10.05
C LEU A 203 3.12 26.23 8.69
N GLU A 204 3.28 27.52 8.31
CA GLU A 204 3.95 27.91 7.06
C GLU A 204 5.43 27.46 7.07
N ALA A 205 6.16 27.70 8.13
CA ALA A 205 7.54 27.25 8.27
C ALA A 205 7.68 25.72 8.14
N ARG A 206 6.78 24.95 8.76
CA ARG A 206 6.77 23.50 8.64
C ARG A 206 6.41 23.04 7.22
N LEU A 207 5.47 23.71 6.57
CA LEU A 207 5.10 23.38 5.20
C LEU A 207 6.28 23.57 4.24
N LEU A 208 7.07 24.63 4.41
CA LEU A 208 8.29 24.87 3.62
C LEU A 208 9.30 23.73 3.80
N GLN A 209 9.49 23.23 5.02
CA GLN A 209 10.35 22.06 5.28
C GLN A 209 9.81 20.79 4.59
N VAL A 210 8.49 20.58 4.63
CA VAL A 210 7.86 19.44 3.92
C VAL A 210 8.05 19.58 2.40
N ALA A 211 7.97 20.80 1.86
CA ALA A 211 8.20 21.07 0.43
C ALA A 211 9.64 20.77 0.02
N GLU A 212 10.63 21.16 0.81
CA GLU A 212 12.05 20.84 0.58
C GLU A 212 12.30 19.32 0.58
N ASP A 213 11.75 18.61 1.59
CA ASP A 213 11.89 17.17 1.65
C ASP A 213 11.19 16.47 0.47
N LEU A 214 10.05 17.00 0.04
CA LEU A 214 9.35 16.48 -1.13
C LEU A 214 10.17 16.72 -2.39
N ALA A 215 10.69 17.92 -2.61
CA ALA A 215 11.51 18.24 -3.78
C ALA A 215 12.74 17.32 -3.89
N ARG A 216 13.49 17.14 -2.79
CA ARG A 216 14.62 16.18 -2.75
C ARG A 216 14.20 14.74 -3.08
N ARG A 217 13.01 14.30 -2.65
CA ARG A 217 12.48 12.96 -2.98
C ARG A 217 12.07 12.85 -4.44
N LEU A 218 11.45 13.89 -5.01
CA LEU A 218 11.05 13.92 -6.41
C LEU A 218 12.27 13.79 -7.31
N GLU A 219 13.31 14.62 -7.07
CA GLU A 219 14.58 14.57 -7.80
C GLU A 219 15.23 13.18 -7.72
N ARG A 220 15.43 12.64 -6.50
CA ARG A 220 16.06 11.31 -6.30
C ARG A 220 15.31 10.18 -6.98
N LYS A 221 14.00 10.32 -7.19
CA LYS A 221 13.14 9.27 -7.78
C LYS A 221 12.81 9.53 -9.24
N GLY A 222 13.21 10.67 -9.79
CA GLY A 222 12.83 11.07 -11.14
C GLY A 222 11.32 11.14 -11.33
N PHE A 223 10.55 11.51 -10.28
CA PHE A 223 9.08 11.49 -10.35
C PHE A 223 8.58 12.91 -10.63
N LEU A 224 7.78 13.02 -11.69
CA LEU A 224 7.11 14.25 -12.12
C LEU A 224 5.60 14.07 -12.05
N GLY A 225 4.88 15.17 -11.85
CA GLY A 225 3.42 15.15 -11.83
C GLY A 225 2.82 16.55 -11.80
N ARG A 226 1.55 16.63 -12.11
CA ARG A 226 0.83 17.91 -12.36
C ARG A 226 -0.08 18.34 -11.23
N THR A 227 -0.27 17.50 -10.22
CA THR A 227 -1.21 17.78 -9.12
C THR A 227 -0.47 17.81 -7.79
N LEU A 228 -0.51 18.94 -7.09
CA LEU A 228 -0.08 19.06 -5.70
C LEU A 228 -1.27 18.92 -4.77
N THR A 229 -1.17 18.02 -3.81
CA THR A 229 -2.16 17.83 -2.74
C THR A 229 -1.54 18.16 -1.40
N LEU A 230 -2.16 19.08 -0.67
CA LEU A 230 -1.92 19.33 0.74
C LEU A 230 -2.84 18.41 1.56
N LYS A 231 -2.26 17.69 2.51
CA LYS A 231 -2.95 16.94 3.55
C LYS A 231 -2.71 17.58 4.89
N VAL A 232 -3.78 17.86 5.60
CA VAL A 232 -3.75 18.34 6.99
C VAL A 232 -4.44 17.30 7.86
N LYS A 233 -3.79 16.90 8.94
CA LYS A 233 -4.39 16.08 9.98
C LYS A 233 -4.47 16.90 11.25
N TYR A 234 -5.64 16.97 11.84
CA TYR A 234 -5.91 17.74 13.06
C TYR A 234 -5.63 16.92 14.32
N GLY A 235 -5.67 17.58 15.48
CA GLY A 235 -5.42 16.97 16.79
C GLY A 235 -6.42 15.88 17.17
N ASP A 236 -7.65 15.96 16.69
CA ASP A 236 -8.70 14.93 16.82
C ASP A 236 -8.56 13.77 15.84
N PHE A 237 -7.50 13.79 15.03
CA PHE A 237 -7.20 12.82 13.95
C PHE A 237 -8.10 12.91 12.72
N SER A 238 -9.02 13.86 12.61
CA SER A 238 -9.70 14.16 11.36
C SER A 238 -8.71 14.65 10.29
N ILE A 239 -9.08 14.49 9.02
CA ILE A 239 -8.18 14.80 7.90
C ILE A 239 -8.93 15.72 6.92
N ALA A 240 -8.27 16.82 6.56
CA ALA A 240 -8.63 17.63 5.41
C ALA A 240 -7.57 17.49 4.32
N SER A 241 -8.00 17.51 3.07
CA SER A 241 -7.08 17.59 1.93
C SER A 241 -7.58 18.62 0.91
N ARG A 242 -6.62 19.30 0.27
CA ARG A 242 -6.86 20.24 -0.81
C ARG A 242 -5.86 19.99 -1.92
N SER A 243 -6.30 20.06 -3.16
CA SER A 243 -5.45 19.80 -4.31
C SER A 243 -5.54 20.94 -5.31
N THR A 244 -4.45 21.15 -6.04
CA THR A 244 -4.41 22.01 -7.23
C THR A 244 -3.66 21.30 -8.34
N SER A 245 -4.20 21.39 -9.56
CA SER A 245 -3.56 20.81 -10.74
C SER A 245 -3.07 21.91 -11.66
N GLN A 246 -1.94 21.67 -12.32
CA GLN A 246 -1.36 22.53 -13.32
C GLN A 246 -1.45 21.87 -14.70
N LEU A 247 -1.37 22.66 -15.78
CA LEU A 247 -1.29 22.13 -17.15
C LEU A 247 0.06 21.44 -17.38
N GLN A 248 1.12 22.03 -16.82
CA GLN A 248 2.48 21.50 -16.87
C GLN A 248 2.86 20.79 -15.57
N GLU A 249 3.95 20.05 -15.62
CA GLU A 249 4.52 19.39 -14.45
C GLU A 249 5.04 20.42 -13.45
N ILE A 250 4.88 20.09 -12.17
CA ILE A 250 5.41 20.89 -11.06
C ILE A 250 6.86 20.45 -10.86
N LEU A 251 7.79 21.32 -11.24
CA LEU A 251 9.21 20.95 -11.38
C LEU A 251 10.09 21.54 -10.27
N THR A 252 9.73 22.73 -9.74
CA THR A 252 10.64 23.46 -8.86
C THR A 252 10.16 23.50 -7.41
N LEU A 253 11.11 23.67 -6.48
CA LEU A 253 10.83 23.85 -5.07
C LEU A 253 9.93 25.08 -4.85
N GLU A 254 10.21 26.18 -5.55
CA GLU A 254 9.48 27.44 -5.45
C GLU A 254 8.01 27.27 -5.85
N GLU A 255 7.74 26.46 -6.88
CA GLU A 255 6.37 26.11 -7.27
C GLU A 255 5.66 25.31 -6.19
N ILE A 256 6.31 24.28 -5.65
CA ILE A 256 5.77 23.45 -4.58
C ILE A 256 5.44 24.31 -3.35
N GLN A 257 6.34 25.20 -2.96
CA GLN A 257 6.16 26.11 -1.84
C GLN A 257 5.00 27.07 -2.09
N ARG A 258 4.99 27.76 -3.23
CA ARG A 258 3.94 28.73 -3.61
C ARG A 258 2.57 28.09 -3.63
N LEU A 259 2.43 26.94 -4.28
CA LEU A 259 1.17 26.20 -4.37
C LEU A 259 0.75 25.64 -3.00
N GLY A 260 1.69 25.10 -2.24
CA GLY A 260 1.45 24.56 -0.91
C GLY A 260 0.96 25.61 0.07
N LEU A 261 1.60 26.78 0.11
CA LEU A 261 1.17 27.92 0.93
C LEU A 261 -0.21 28.43 0.53
N LYS A 262 -0.50 28.52 -0.78
CA LYS A 262 -1.84 28.88 -1.26
C LYS A 262 -2.91 27.91 -0.76
N LEU A 263 -2.64 26.61 -0.79
CA LEU A 263 -3.56 25.59 -0.31
C LEU A 263 -3.73 25.64 1.22
N LEU A 264 -2.65 25.90 1.98
CA LEU A 264 -2.70 26.00 3.43
C LEU A 264 -3.51 27.23 3.88
N ARG A 265 -3.28 28.37 3.29
CA ARG A 265 -4.01 29.62 3.58
C ARG A 265 -5.51 29.56 3.24
N GLY A 266 -5.91 28.62 2.39
CA GLY A 266 -7.32 28.33 2.08
C GLY A 266 -8.02 27.39 3.04
N LEU A 267 -7.37 26.97 4.15
CA LEU A 267 -7.93 26.11 5.18
C LEU A 267 -8.16 26.91 6.46
N ASP A 268 -9.28 26.65 7.11
CA ASP A 268 -9.52 27.10 8.48
C ASP A 268 -8.99 26.06 9.46
N TYR A 269 -8.05 26.46 10.32
CA TYR A 269 -7.47 25.63 11.35
C TYR A 269 -7.47 26.32 12.75
N THR A 270 -8.21 27.41 12.88
CA THR A 270 -8.28 28.20 14.12
C THR A 270 -8.88 27.40 15.27
N GLU A 271 -9.97 26.67 15.02
CA GLU A 271 -10.64 25.84 16.01
C GLU A 271 -10.06 24.43 16.15
N HIS A 272 -9.28 23.97 15.16
CA HIS A 272 -8.74 22.62 15.10
C HIS A 272 -7.22 22.64 14.94
N PRO A 273 -6.46 22.56 16.05
CA PRO A 273 -4.98 22.55 15.97
C PRO A 273 -4.46 21.44 15.06
N VAL A 274 -3.51 21.79 14.21
CA VAL A 274 -2.91 20.89 13.23
C VAL A 274 -1.87 20.00 13.89
N ARG A 275 -1.98 18.70 13.64
CA ARG A 275 -1.09 17.65 14.10
C ARG A 275 -0.05 17.24 13.05
N LEU A 276 -0.40 17.29 11.76
CA LEU A 276 0.45 16.82 10.66
C LEU A 276 0.17 17.64 9.41
N LEU A 277 1.23 17.97 8.70
CA LEU A 277 1.18 18.50 7.34
C LEU A 277 1.87 17.54 6.38
N GLY A 278 1.29 17.37 5.20
CA GLY A 278 1.86 16.56 4.13
C GLY A 278 1.63 17.19 2.76
N LEU A 279 2.60 17.02 1.88
CA LEU A 279 2.51 17.38 0.47
C LEU A 279 2.73 16.15 -0.40
N THR A 280 1.95 16.03 -1.46
CA THR A 280 2.02 14.91 -2.40
C THR A 280 1.91 15.43 -3.82
N ILE A 281 2.84 15.04 -4.69
CA ILE A 281 2.72 15.19 -6.14
C ILE A 281 2.11 13.92 -6.72
N SER A 282 1.14 14.08 -7.59
CA SER A 282 0.43 13.00 -8.29
C SER A 282 0.07 13.39 -9.71
N ASN A 283 -0.66 12.52 -10.41
CA ASN A 283 -1.02 12.72 -11.81
C ASN A 283 0.23 12.91 -12.68
N PRO A 284 1.11 11.87 -12.75
CA PRO A 284 2.28 11.90 -13.62
C PRO A 284 1.83 12.11 -15.06
N SER A 285 2.67 12.78 -15.85
CA SER A 285 2.46 12.81 -17.31
C SER A 285 2.48 11.37 -17.80
N GLU A 286 1.52 10.99 -18.60
CA GLU A 286 1.59 9.73 -19.30
C GLU A 286 2.82 9.81 -20.21
N GLU A 287 3.85 9.00 -19.95
CA GLU A 287 4.88 8.76 -20.93
C GLU A 287 4.17 8.31 -22.21
N LEU A 288 4.38 9.05 -23.29
CA LEU A 288 3.86 8.67 -24.60
C LEU A 288 4.37 7.28 -24.93
N ARG A 289 3.54 6.26 -24.71
CA ARG A 289 3.85 4.92 -25.20
C ARG A 289 4.01 5.03 -26.70
N PRO A 290 5.02 4.41 -27.31
CA PRO A 290 5.14 4.38 -28.77
C PRO A 290 3.81 3.93 -29.37
N GLY A 291 3.15 4.80 -30.14
CA GLY A 291 1.83 4.56 -30.74
C GLY A 291 0.63 5.27 -30.09
N MET A 292 0.79 6.01 -29.00
CA MET A 292 -0.27 6.90 -28.50
C MET A 292 -0.27 8.24 -29.26
N TRP A 293 -1.43 8.59 -29.81
CA TRP A 293 -1.67 9.90 -30.40
C TRP A 293 -2.07 10.87 -29.27
N VAL A 294 -1.36 12.00 -29.18
CA VAL A 294 -1.75 13.12 -28.30
C VAL A 294 -2.45 14.15 -29.18
N GLN A 295 -3.70 14.43 -28.85
CA GLN A 295 -4.43 15.53 -29.46
C GLN A 295 -3.90 16.83 -28.84
N GLN A 296 -3.08 17.59 -29.58
CA GLN A 296 -2.68 18.94 -29.22
C GLN A 296 -3.82 19.89 -29.55
N TRP A 297 -4.26 20.65 -28.58
CA TRP A 297 -5.15 21.78 -28.82
C TRP A 297 -4.34 22.92 -29.41
N ILE A 298 -4.59 23.22 -30.68
CA ILE A 298 -4.01 24.39 -31.32
C ILE A 298 -4.87 25.60 -30.91
N GLN A 299 -4.30 26.52 -30.13
CA GLN A 299 -4.91 27.83 -29.95
C GLN A 299 -4.64 28.66 -31.20
N PHE A 300 -5.71 29.02 -31.90
CA PHE A 300 -5.63 30.01 -32.95
C PHE A 300 -5.56 31.40 -32.28
N PRO A 301 -4.65 32.30 -32.69
CA PRO A 301 -4.70 33.69 -32.24
C PRO A 301 -5.97 34.32 -32.77
N ASP A 302 -6.65 35.17 -31.93
CA ASP A 302 -7.79 35.99 -32.29
C ASP A 302 -7.44 37.04 -33.35
#